data_280adff913cee0dcfd893fa4a40b49b5
#
_entry.id   280adff913cee0dcfd893fa4a40b49b5
#
_cell.length_a   1.000
_cell.length_b   1.000
_cell.length_c   1.000
_cell.angle_alpha   90.00
_cell.angle_beta   90.00
_cell.angle_gamma   90.00
#
_symmetry.space_group_name_H-M   'P 1'
#
loop_
_entity.id
_entity.type
_entity.pdbx_description
1 polymer ?
#
loop_
_entity_poly.entity_id
_entity_poly.type
_entity_poly.pdbx_seq_one_letter_code
_entity_poly.pdbx_strand_id
1 'polypeptide(L)'
;VMFETGDRMTRVTRALKIVAVVGLAATVASCASARRILPFGLGQDNTPQATASEGDRISILSFEQTVTPSAALAGRDFLVTGPSARTSWPMAGGTPENLVEHSIAAPEFTIGWRRGIGRGSSRTTQVMAPPVAADGRIYVMDGESTVTAVDAASGQIVWRRDVKPTGREAAGGVAVFGLPVPLVSSGGGPLEGGFGGGLAVGGGRLYVASGYRTMSALDAATGNVVWTQAVDVPLRGAPTLAGNRIYVVDVDNQIIAFNTQTGQQDWSYRGIVEPARVMRASSPAVSGDTVIAPFSSGEVVALRASNGQPVWNQVLSRTSRTSALSEIRDIAGRPVVSRGFVYAVGHSGVMQAMDIRTGQPRWSLPIGGVNAPLPVGDVVYVVSKTGELTVVNRDSGAVYWTRNLNEGRVRQEGGFLGFGDRTVRPEWSGPILASNRLVLVNSDGEAVAFDPKTGAQTASIRLGGPAFLSPIAYNGQLYVLTDNGDLVSIR
;
A
#
# COMPACT_ATOMS: atom_id res chain seq x y z
N VAL A 1 -46.22 20.95 -50.01
CA VAL A 1 -46.92 21.46 -48.83
C VAL A 1 -47.01 20.34 -47.81
N MET A 2 -46.01 20.20 -46.98
CA MET A 2 -46.04 19.38 -45.72
C MET A 2 -44.62 19.25 -45.18
N PHE A 3 -44.19 20.22 -44.34
CA PHE A 3 -43.05 20.06 -43.43
C PHE A 3 -42.81 21.42 -42.73
N GLU A 4 -43.59 21.69 -41.68
CA GLU A 4 -43.26 22.79 -40.74
C GLU A 4 -44.07 22.73 -39.43
N THR A 5 -44.11 21.63 -38.73
CA THR A 5 -44.74 21.57 -37.43
C THR A 5 -43.95 20.84 -36.32
N GLY A 6 -42.76 20.27 -36.64
CA GLY A 6 -41.95 19.52 -35.70
C GLY A 6 -41.00 20.29 -34.80
N ASP A 7 -40.61 21.48 -35.18
CA ASP A 7 -39.48 22.22 -34.52
C ASP A 7 -39.91 23.21 -33.42
N ARG A 8 -41.19 23.55 -33.33
CA ARG A 8 -41.71 24.45 -32.28
C ARG A 8 -42.01 23.74 -30.96
N MET A 9 -42.32 22.45 -31.00
CA MET A 9 -42.69 21.68 -29.80
C MET A 9 -41.46 21.23 -28.97
N THR A 10 -40.30 21.09 -29.59
CA THR A 10 -39.05 20.72 -28.93
C THR A 10 -38.37 21.93 -28.25
N ARG A 11 -38.61 23.15 -28.71
CA ARG A 11 -38.06 24.36 -28.08
C ARG A 11 -38.86 24.81 -26.86
N VAL A 12 -40.18 24.58 -26.86
CA VAL A 12 -41.05 24.90 -25.71
C VAL A 12 -40.80 23.94 -24.52
N THR A 13 -40.58 22.65 -24.80
CA THR A 13 -40.26 21.67 -23.76
C THR A 13 -38.86 21.84 -23.14
N ARG A 14 -37.89 22.38 -23.90
CA ARG A 14 -36.58 22.74 -23.35
C ARG A 14 -36.61 24.01 -22.50
N ALA A 15 -37.40 25.00 -22.89
CA ALA A 15 -37.58 26.23 -22.12
C ALA A 15 -38.32 25.95 -20.79
N LEU A 16 -39.35 25.09 -20.77
CA LEU A 16 -40.05 24.71 -19.55
C LEU A 16 -39.18 23.91 -18.58
N LYS A 17 -38.24 23.08 -19.04
CA LYS A 17 -37.31 22.33 -18.17
C LYS A 17 -36.28 23.25 -17.53
N ILE A 18 -35.81 24.26 -18.24
CA ILE A 18 -34.86 25.26 -17.68
C ILE A 18 -35.51 26.16 -16.65
N VAL A 19 -36.75 26.57 -16.85
CA VAL A 19 -37.51 27.40 -15.89
C VAL A 19 -37.85 26.59 -14.62
N ALA A 20 -38.14 25.27 -14.75
CA ALA A 20 -38.42 24.42 -13.59
C ALA A 20 -37.14 24.17 -12.72
N VAL A 21 -35.95 24.05 -13.35
CA VAL A 21 -34.69 23.85 -12.62
C VAL A 21 -34.23 25.15 -11.93
N VAL A 22 -34.44 26.31 -12.55
CA VAL A 22 -34.12 27.61 -11.93
C VAL A 22 -35.12 27.96 -10.81
N GLY A 23 -36.37 27.56 -10.95
CA GLY A 23 -37.41 27.75 -9.89
C GLY A 23 -37.14 26.87 -8.66
N LEU A 24 -36.62 25.66 -8.82
CA LEU A 24 -36.29 24.77 -7.70
C LEU A 24 -35.01 25.17 -6.97
N ALA A 25 -34.05 25.78 -7.66
CA ALA A 25 -32.82 26.30 -7.06
C ALA A 25 -33.08 27.58 -6.20
N ALA A 26 -34.11 28.38 -6.53
CA ALA A 26 -34.44 29.57 -5.81
C ALA A 26 -35.19 29.32 -4.46
N THR A 27 -35.83 28.14 -4.32
CA THR A 27 -36.58 27.80 -3.09
C THR A 27 -35.70 27.19 -1.98
N VAL A 28 -34.51 26.71 -2.28
CA VAL A 28 -33.58 26.15 -1.28
C VAL A 28 -32.66 27.22 -0.67
N ALA A 29 -32.51 28.37 -1.33
CA ALA A 29 -31.67 29.50 -0.84
C ALA A 29 -32.41 30.48 0.09
N SER A 30 -33.72 30.30 0.34
CA SER A 30 -34.54 31.28 1.03
C SER A 30 -34.71 31.12 2.54
N CYS A 31 -34.09 30.12 3.18
CA CYS A 31 -34.26 29.92 4.63
C CYS A 31 -33.19 30.59 5.53
N ALA A 32 -32.12 31.15 4.98
CA ALA A 32 -31.06 31.75 5.77
C ALA A 32 -31.03 33.27 5.81
N SER A 33 -31.83 33.98 4.97
CA SER A 33 -31.76 35.44 4.85
C SER A 33 -33.03 36.24 5.24
N ALA A 34 -34.09 35.56 5.66
CA ALA A 34 -35.38 36.21 5.98
C ALA A 34 -35.46 36.81 7.40
N ARG A 35 -34.37 36.81 8.20
CA ARG A 35 -34.37 37.36 9.57
C ARG A 35 -33.91 38.81 9.71
N ARG A 36 -33.69 39.55 8.61
CA ARG A 36 -33.14 40.92 8.67
C ARG A 36 -34.05 42.04 8.19
N ILE A 37 -35.31 41.78 7.84
CA ILE A 37 -36.22 42.86 7.38
C ILE A 37 -37.60 42.71 8.07
N LEU A 38 -37.65 42.92 9.38
CA LEU A 38 -38.87 43.34 10.07
C LEU A 38 -38.47 44.16 11.31
N PRO A 39 -38.83 45.43 11.39
CA PRO A 39 -38.57 46.29 12.55
C PRO A 39 -39.74 46.21 13.52
N PHE A 40 -39.88 45.18 14.31
CA PHE A 40 -40.68 45.23 15.54
C PHE A 40 -40.11 44.17 16.51
N GLY A 41 -39.51 44.70 17.58
CA GLY A 41 -38.99 43.89 18.66
C GLY A 41 -40.09 43.19 19.44
N LEU A 42 -39.83 41.90 19.75
CA LEU A 42 -40.30 41.19 20.94
C LEU A 42 -39.62 39.83 20.91
N GLY A 43 -38.68 39.63 21.82
CA GLY A 43 -37.99 38.36 22.03
C GLY A 43 -36.53 38.58 22.42
N GLN A 44 -36.27 38.84 23.69
CA GLN A 44 -34.93 38.65 24.25
C GLN A 44 -34.56 37.16 24.11
N ASP A 45 -33.69 36.84 23.16
CA ASP A 45 -33.02 35.56 23.13
C ASP A 45 -32.06 35.49 24.33
N ASN A 46 -32.51 34.92 25.42
CA ASN A 46 -31.67 34.45 26.51
C ASN A 46 -30.99 33.10 26.15
N THR A 47 -30.34 33.03 25.01
CA THR A 47 -29.33 32.01 24.80
C THR A 47 -28.06 32.46 25.51
N PRO A 48 -27.51 31.70 26.45
CA PRO A 48 -26.22 32.03 27.03
C PRO A 48 -25.21 32.14 25.89
N GLN A 49 -24.65 33.31 25.69
CA GLN A 49 -23.51 33.51 24.83
C GLN A 49 -22.40 32.63 25.40
N ALA A 50 -22.10 31.52 24.72
CA ALA A 50 -20.96 30.72 25.08
C ALA A 50 -19.74 31.63 25.00
N THR A 51 -19.25 32.08 26.14
CA THR A 51 -17.97 32.77 26.26
C THR A 51 -16.95 31.80 25.70
N ALA A 52 -16.47 32.08 24.47
CA ALA A 52 -15.33 31.40 23.93
C ALA A 52 -14.17 31.60 24.90
N SER A 53 -13.75 30.56 25.60
CA SER A 53 -12.55 30.65 26.40
C SER A 53 -11.40 30.95 25.43
N GLU A 54 -10.76 32.09 25.59
CA GLU A 54 -9.51 32.46 24.94
C GLU A 54 -8.42 31.50 25.51
N GLY A 55 -8.27 30.35 24.90
CA GLY A 55 -7.23 29.40 25.16
C GLY A 55 -7.15 28.49 23.96
N ASP A 56 -5.95 28.18 23.54
CA ASP A 56 -5.68 27.15 22.52
C ASP A 56 -6.36 25.84 22.95
N ARG A 57 -7.50 25.52 22.34
CA ARG A 57 -8.18 24.23 22.57
C ARG A 57 -7.33 23.13 21.94
N ILE A 58 -6.42 22.60 22.70
CA ILE A 58 -5.71 21.40 22.32
C ILE A 58 -6.70 20.25 22.39
N SER A 59 -7.01 19.65 21.24
CA SER A 59 -7.84 18.46 21.19
C SER A 59 -7.19 17.35 22.04
N ILE A 60 -7.89 16.87 23.07
CA ILE A 60 -7.44 15.75 23.89
C ILE A 60 -7.11 14.53 23.00
N LEU A 61 -7.80 14.39 21.85
CA LEU A 61 -7.53 13.35 20.86
C LEU A 61 -6.18 13.55 20.13
N SER A 62 -5.68 14.80 20.02
CA SER A 62 -4.36 15.03 19.40
C SER A 62 -3.20 14.63 20.31
N PHE A 63 -3.41 14.71 21.63
CA PHE A 63 -2.37 14.35 22.61
C PHE A 63 -2.12 12.82 22.69
N GLU A 64 -3.16 12.02 22.47
CA GLU A 64 -3.04 10.56 22.43
C GLU A 64 -2.45 10.02 21.09
N GLN A 65 -2.30 10.87 20.08
CA GLN A 65 -1.88 10.48 18.73
C GLN A 65 -0.47 10.93 18.38
N THR A 66 0.19 11.75 19.20
CA THR A 66 1.54 12.26 18.95
C THR A 66 2.58 11.33 19.53
N VAL A 67 3.52 10.92 18.68
CA VAL A 67 4.73 10.21 19.09
C VAL A 67 5.78 11.22 19.48
N THR A 68 6.14 11.28 20.77
CA THR A 68 7.15 12.24 21.25
C THR A 68 8.50 11.55 21.49
N PRO A 69 9.62 12.17 21.08
CA PRO A 69 10.94 11.70 21.41
C PRO A 69 11.15 11.56 22.93
N SER A 70 11.81 10.48 23.33
CA SER A 70 12.14 10.22 24.74
C SER A 70 13.28 11.12 25.21
N ALA A 71 13.08 11.89 26.26
CA ALA A 71 14.13 12.69 26.86
C ALA A 71 15.34 11.84 27.30
N ALA A 72 15.11 10.59 27.71
CA ALA A 72 16.17 9.65 28.10
C ALA A 72 17.07 9.22 26.94
N LEU A 73 16.61 9.34 25.70
CA LEU A 73 17.36 9.01 24.47
C LEU A 73 17.89 10.23 23.73
N ALA A 74 17.60 11.44 24.19
CA ALA A 74 18.06 12.67 23.57
C ALA A 74 19.59 12.71 23.50
N GLY A 75 20.14 12.87 22.29
CA GLY A 75 21.59 12.92 22.05
C GLY A 75 22.33 11.58 22.21
N ARG A 76 21.62 10.47 22.51
CA ARG A 76 22.24 9.14 22.55
C ARG A 76 22.41 8.58 21.14
N ASP A 77 23.58 7.99 20.91
CA ASP A 77 23.84 7.25 19.66
C ASP A 77 23.22 5.83 19.74
N PHE A 78 23.04 5.22 18.57
CA PHE A 78 22.55 3.86 18.41
C PHE A 78 23.31 3.14 17.29
N LEU A 79 23.39 1.82 17.39
CA LEU A 79 24.05 1.01 16.39
C LEU A 79 23.19 0.88 15.13
N VAL A 80 23.79 1.18 13.98
CA VAL A 80 23.29 0.83 12.66
C VAL A 80 24.24 -0.22 12.07
N THR A 81 23.71 -1.36 11.64
CA THR A 81 24.52 -2.44 11.05
C THR A 81 25.22 -1.96 9.78
N GLY A 82 26.43 -2.44 9.54
CA GLY A 82 27.17 -2.14 8.31
C GLY A 82 26.45 -2.66 7.05
N PRO A 83 26.69 -2.05 5.88
CA PRO A 83 26.06 -2.46 4.63
C PRO A 83 26.62 -3.79 4.12
N SER A 84 25.75 -4.59 3.49
CA SER A 84 26.11 -5.86 2.86
C SER A 84 25.68 -5.90 1.40
N ALA A 85 26.47 -6.57 0.55
CA ALA A 85 26.10 -6.76 -0.86
C ALA A 85 24.83 -7.60 -1.00
N ARG A 86 23.99 -7.23 -1.94
CA ARG A 86 22.76 -7.97 -2.29
C ARG A 86 22.83 -8.44 -3.74
N THR A 87 22.89 -9.75 -3.91
CA THR A 87 22.92 -10.43 -5.21
C THR A 87 21.56 -11.02 -5.60
N SER A 88 20.53 -10.79 -4.77
CA SER A 88 19.15 -11.14 -5.05
C SER A 88 18.18 -10.28 -4.22
N TRP A 89 17.00 -10.08 -4.77
CA TRP A 89 15.82 -9.50 -4.10
C TRP A 89 14.59 -10.31 -4.50
N PRO A 90 14.48 -11.54 -4.02
CA PRO A 90 13.58 -12.54 -4.61
C PRO A 90 12.09 -12.32 -4.33
N MET A 91 11.71 -11.44 -3.42
CA MET A 91 10.31 -11.15 -3.08
C MET A 91 10.15 -9.71 -2.57
N ALA A 92 8.93 -9.27 -2.37
CA ALA A 92 8.59 -7.88 -2.05
C ALA A 92 9.39 -7.28 -0.88
N GLY A 93 9.70 -8.08 0.15
CA GLY A 93 10.50 -7.68 1.31
C GLY A 93 11.97 -8.07 1.23
N GLY A 94 12.45 -8.63 0.11
CA GLY A 94 13.82 -9.05 -0.11
C GLY A 94 14.17 -10.43 0.45
N THR A 95 13.60 -10.84 1.58
CA THR A 95 13.76 -12.16 2.21
C THR A 95 12.40 -12.70 2.67
N PRO A 96 12.30 -14.00 3.03
CA PRO A 96 11.06 -14.54 3.59
C PRO A 96 10.58 -13.81 4.86
N GLU A 97 11.50 -13.29 5.67
CA GLU A 97 11.21 -12.51 6.87
C GLU A 97 10.76 -11.07 6.56
N ASN A 98 10.72 -10.67 5.27
CA ASN A 98 10.54 -9.30 4.80
C ASN A 98 11.62 -8.33 5.32
N LEU A 99 12.81 -8.82 5.62
CA LEU A 99 13.90 -8.07 6.26
C LEU A 99 15.12 -7.96 5.36
N VAL A 100 15.51 -6.75 5.04
CA VAL A 100 16.85 -6.38 4.55
C VAL A 100 17.33 -5.20 5.36
N GLU A 101 18.24 -5.43 6.31
CA GLU A 101 18.67 -4.39 7.25
C GLU A 101 19.41 -3.26 6.54
N HIS A 102 20.51 -3.55 5.85
CA HIS A 102 21.34 -2.54 5.21
C HIS A 102 22.02 -3.11 3.95
N SER A 103 21.89 -2.43 2.83
CA SER A 103 22.40 -2.86 1.54
C SER A 103 23.53 -1.95 1.04
N ILE A 104 24.52 -2.52 0.35
CA ILE A 104 25.39 -1.75 -0.52
C ILE A 104 24.60 -1.47 -1.80
N ALA A 105 24.14 -0.23 -2.00
CA ALA A 105 23.44 0.16 -3.20
C ALA A 105 23.47 1.69 -3.38
N ALA A 106 23.49 2.11 -4.64
CA ALA A 106 23.43 3.52 -5.08
C ALA A 106 24.37 4.47 -4.33
N PRO A 107 25.68 4.19 -4.26
CA PRO A 107 26.62 5.06 -3.53
C PRO A 107 26.72 6.46 -4.13
N GLU A 108 26.54 6.63 -5.44
CA GLU A 108 26.56 7.92 -6.12
C GLU A 108 25.24 8.69 -6.00
N PHE A 109 24.13 7.96 -5.81
CA PHE A 109 22.76 8.46 -5.75
C PHE A 109 22.38 9.28 -6.99
N THR A 110 22.66 8.73 -8.17
CA THR A 110 22.35 9.31 -9.50
C THR A 110 21.55 8.34 -10.36
N ILE A 111 20.81 8.85 -11.33
CA ILE A 111 20.07 8.00 -12.28
C ILE A 111 21.07 7.22 -13.18
N GLY A 112 20.98 5.90 -13.15
CA GLY A 112 21.71 5.03 -14.06
C GLY A 112 21.01 4.93 -15.42
N TRP A 113 19.77 4.44 -15.42
CA TRP A 113 18.93 4.33 -16.60
C TRP A 113 17.44 4.37 -16.24
N ARG A 114 16.60 4.61 -17.26
CA ARG A 114 15.13 4.50 -17.18
C ARG A 114 14.62 3.63 -18.29
N ARG A 115 13.58 2.83 -18.01
CA ARG A 115 12.96 1.94 -18.97
C ARG A 115 11.44 1.89 -18.79
N GLY A 116 10.67 2.26 -19.80
CA GLY A 116 9.23 2.00 -19.85
C GLY A 116 8.98 0.50 -19.92
N ILE A 117 8.30 -0.05 -18.92
CA ILE A 117 8.07 -1.50 -18.81
C ILE A 117 6.66 -1.91 -19.22
N GLY A 118 5.72 -0.98 -19.27
CA GLY A 118 4.34 -1.27 -19.61
C GLY A 118 3.40 -0.11 -19.29
N ARG A 119 2.17 -0.44 -18.92
CA ARG A 119 1.16 0.55 -18.59
C ARG A 119 1.24 0.92 -17.11
N GLY A 120 1.24 2.21 -16.85
CA GLY A 120 1.12 2.77 -15.51
C GLY A 120 -0.27 2.60 -14.91
N SER A 121 -0.45 3.20 -13.74
CA SER A 121 -1.74 3.29 -13.06
C SER A 121 -2.74 4.15 -13.83
N SER A 122 -4.01 3.77 -13.75
CA SER A 122 -5.14 4.44 -14.35
C SER A 122 -6.34 4.41 -13.40
N ARG A 123 -7.52 4.79 -13.88
CA ARG A 123 -8.76 4.67 -13.10
C ARG A 123 -9.18 3.22 -12.84
N THR A 124 -8.75 2.29 -13.69
CA THR A 124 -9.16 0.88 -13.68
C THR A 124 -8.00 -0.09 -13.43
N THR A 125 -6.76 0.38 -13.43
CA THR A 125 -5.56 -0.44 -13.23
C THR A 125 -4.57 0.26 -12.31
N GLN A 126 -3.79 -0.48 -11.52
CA GLN A 126 -2.78 0.10 -10.63
C GLN A 126 -1.48 -0.71 -10.63
N VAL A 127 -0.37 0.00 -10.57
CA VAL A 127 0.97 -0.56 -10.37
C VAL A 127 1.14 -0.87 -8.87
N MET A 128 0.91 -2.12 -8.48
CA MET A 128 0.88 -2.53 -7.07
C MET A 128 1.96 -3.55 -6.70
N ALA A 129 2.56 -4.22 -7.69
CA ALA A 129 3.54 -5.28 -7.50
C ALA A 129 4.94 -4.68 -7.30
N PRO A 130 5.58 -4.84 -6.13
CA PRO A 130 6.99 -4.48 -5.97
C PRO A 130 7.87 -5.27 -6.93
N PRO A 131 8.92 -4.66 -7.50
CA PRO A 131 9.90 -5.38 -8.31
C PRO A 131 10.58 -6.49 -7.51
N VAL A 132 11.00 -7.57 -8.19
CA VAL A 132 11.87 -8.61 -7.64
C VAL A 132 13.07 -8.82 -8.55
N ALA A 133 14.19 -9.33 -8.01
CA ALA A 133 15.43 -9.44 -8.77
C ALA A 133 16.21 -10.71 -8.41
N ALA A 134 16.68 -11.39 -9.44
CA ALA A 134 17.59 -12.54 -9.36
C ALA A 134 18.31 -12.75 -10.70
N ASP A 135 19.45 -13.41 -10.68
CA ASP A 135 20.18 -13.91 -11.84
C ASP A 135 20.39 -12.87 -12.96
N GLY A 136 20.79 -11.64 -12.55
CA GLY A 136 21.04 -10.52 -13.45
C GLY A 136 19.79 -9.82 -14.00
N ARG A 137 18.59 -10.20 -13.55
CA ARG A 137 17.32 -9.68 -14.05
C ARG A 137 16.49 -9.04 -12.96
N ILE A 138 15.66 -8.07 -13.38
CA ILE A 138 14.60 -7.50 -12.58
C ILE A 138 13.28 -7.87 -13.23
N TYR A 139 12.35 -8.36 -12.43
CA TYR A 139 11.02 -8.71 -12.87
C TYR A 139 10.04 -7.69 -12.29
N VAL A 140 9.21 -7.15 -13.15
CA VAL A 140 8.20 -6.14 -12.81
C VAL A 140 6.85 -6.53 -13.41
N MET A 141 5.78 -6.11 -12.79
CA MET A 141 4.42 -6.29 -13.29
C MET A 141 3.76 -4.92 -13.38
N ASP A 142 3.22 -4.60 -14.55
CA ASP A 142 2.55 -3.34 -14.81
C ASP A 142 1.10 -3.32 -14.31
N GLY A 143 0.42 -2.18 -14.46
CA GLY A 143 -0.97 -2.02 -14.03
C GLY A 143 -1.97 -2.93 -14.75
N GLU A 144 -1.61 -3.51 -15.89
CA GLU A 144 -2.45 -4.44 -16.66
C GLU A 144 -2.04 -5.91 -16.47
N SER A 145 -1.21 -6.22 -15.48
CA SER A 145 -0.68 -7.56 -15.21
C SER A 145 0.17 -8.14 -16.33
N THR A 146 0.88 -7.29 -17.08
CA THR A 146 1.95 -7.72 -17.96
C THR A 146 3.24 -7.82 -17.14
N VAL A 147 3.82 -9.01 -17.11
CA VAL A 147 5.12 -9.24 -16.47
C VAL A 147 6.23 -8.99 -17.48
N THR A 148 7.22 -8.20 -17.08
CA THR A 148 8.39 -7.85 -17.90
C THR A 148 9.67 -8.23 -17.15
N ALA A 149 10.55 -8.98 -17.79
CA ALA A 149 11.92 -9.20 -17.33
C ALA A 149 12.84 -8.19 -18.00
N VAL A 150 13.66 -7.53 -17.21
CA VAL A 150 14.60 -6.49 -17.61
C VAL A 150 16.01 -6.91 -17.19
N ASP A 151 16.99 -6.77 -18.05
CA ASP A 151 18.40 -6.92 -17.69
C ASP A 151 18.80 -5.79 -16.72
N ALA A 152 19.28 -6.16 -15.55
CA ALA A 152 19.54 -5.22 -14.46
C ALA A 152 20.64 -4.20 -14.78
N ALA A 153 21.65 -4.58 -15.56
CA ALA A 153 22.78 -3.72 -15.88
C ALA A 153 22.44 -2.69 -16.95
N SER A 154 21.77 -3.13 -18.03
CA SER A 154 21.51 -2.30 -19.22
C SER A 154 20.10 -1.68 -19.26
N GLY A 155 19.16 -2.20 -18.50
CA GLY A 155 17.77 -1.83 -18.59
C GLY A 155 17.07 -2.34 -19.86
N GLN A 156 17.68 -3.28 -20.60
CA GLN A 156 17.05 -3.85 -21.78
C GLN A 156 15.98 -4.87 -21.40
N ILE A 157 14.87 -4.87 -22.13
CA ILE A 157 13.80 -5.84 -21.94
C ILE A 157 14.24 -7.18 -22.52
N VAL A 158 14.20 -8.23 -21.68
CA VAL A 158 14.54 -9.59 -22.08
C VAL A 158 13.34 -10.33 -22.63
N TRP A 159 12.21 -10.26 -21.90
CA TRP A 159 10.94 -10.83 -22.33
C TRP A 159 9.75 -10.10 -21.68
N ARG A 160 8.56 -10.28 -22.27
CA ARG A 160 7.28 -9.83 -21.72
C ARG A 160 6.25 -10.94 -21.80
N ARG A 161 5.39 -11.03 -20.78
CA ARG A 161 4.30 -12.01 -20.71
C ARG A 161 3.06 -11.37 -20.13
N ASP A 162 1.95 -11.39 -20.85
CA ASP A 162 0.63 -11.11 -20.31
C ASP A 162 0.17 -12.35 -19.50
N VAL A 163 -0.22 -12.13 -18.23
CA VAL A 163 -0.70 -13.18 -17.33
C VAL A 163 -2.20 -13.09 -17.08
N LYS A 164 -2.90 -12.25 -17.83
CA LYS A 164 -4.37 -12.24 -17.80
C LYS A 164 -4.90 -13.56 -18.37
N PRO A 165 -5.92 -14.16 -17.75
CA PRO A 165 -6.57 -15.34 -18.32
C PRO A 165 -7.20 -15.00 -19.67
N THR A 166 -6.96 -15.82 -20.69
CA THR A 166 -7.53 -15.67 -22.03
C THR A 166 -8.70 -16.62 -22.25
N GLY A 167 -9.80 -16.16 -22.85
CA GLY A 167 -10.92 -16.99 -23.26
C GLY A 167 -11.91 -17.36 -22.14
N ARG A 168 -12.46 -18.59 -22.21
CA ARG A 168 -13.48 -19.10 -21.26
C ARG A 168 -13.02 -19.14 -19.79
N GLU A 169 -11.74 -19.19 -19.53
CA GLU A 169 -11.15 -19.17 -18.18
C GLU A 169 -11.35 -17.82 -17.47
N ALA A 170 -11.52 -16.73 -18.23
CA ALA A 170 -11.81 -15.41 -17.68
C ALA A 170 -13.26 -15.27 -17.17
N ALA A 171 -14.15 -16.09 -17.68
CA ALA A 171 -15.53 -16.19 -17.24
C ALA A 171 -15.62 -17.32 -16.22
N GLY A 172 -15.29 -17.07 -14.95
CA GLY A 172 -15.56 -18.02 -13.86
C GLY A 172 -17.04 -18.38 -13.84
N GLY A 173 -17.44 -19.38 -14.63
CA GLY A 173 -18.79 -19.91 -14.69
C GLY A 173 -18.95 -21.02 -13.67
N VAL A 174 -19.95 -20.91 -12.80
CA VAL A 174 -20.40 -22.04 -11.99
C VAL A 174 -21.22 -22.94 -12.91
N ALA A 175 -20.86 -24.21 -13.03
CA ALA A 175 -21.71 -25.19 -13.72
C ALA A 175 -22.95 -25.45 -12.88
N VAL A 176 -24.09 -24.90 -13.28
CA VAL A 176 -25.39 -25.23 -12.72
C VAL A 176 -26.03 -26.26 -13.63
N PHE A 177 -26.32 -27.47 -13.11
CA PHE A 177 -26.83 -28.60 -13.85
C PHE A 177 -26.01 -29.05 -15.09
N GLY A 178 -24.67 -28.92 -15.03
CA GLY A 178 -23.79 -29.35 -16.12
C GLY A 178 -23.73 -28.39 -17.32
N LEU A 179 -24.40 -27.25 -17.27
CA LEU A 179 -24.35 -26.21 -18.28
C LEU A 179 -23.49 -25.04 -17.71
N PRO A 180 -22.51 -24.53 -18.46
CA PRO A 180 -21.74 -23.39 -18.04
C PRO A 180 -22.60 -22.13 -18.05
N VAL A 181 -23.02 -21.67 -16.88
CA VAL A 181 -23.68 -20.38 -16.72
C VAL A 181 -22.59 -19.33 -16.47
N PRO A 182 -22.46 -18.31 -17.32
CA PRO A 182 -21.56 -17.21 -17.04
C PRO A 182 -22.01 -16.55 -15.73
N LEU A 183 -21.15 -16.43 -14.74
CA LEU A 183 -21.36 -15.53 -13.61
C LEU A 183 -21.38 -14.11 -14.16
N VAL A 184 -22.57 -13.63 -14.52
CA VAL A 184 -22.79 -12.21 -14.77
C VAL A 184 -22.68 -11.55 -13.40
N SER A 185 -21.52 -10.90 -13.13
CA SER A 185 -21.46 -9.95 -12.03
C SER A 185 -22.61 -8.96 -12.26
N SER A 186 -23.40 -8.65 -11.26
CA SER A 186 -24.51 -7.70 -11.33
C SER A 186 -24.09 -6.24 -11.61
N GLY A 187 -23.09 -6.07 -12.46
CA GLY A 187 -22.48 -4.83 -12.92
C GLY A 187 -21.74 -5.05 -14.24
N GLY A 188 -22.33 -5.87 -15.12
CA GLY A 188 -22.00 -6.25 -16.49
C GLY A 188 -20.95 -5.41 -17.24
N GLY A 189 -19.67 -5.65 -16.99
CA GLY A 189 -18.56 -5.33 -17.87
C GLY A 189 -17.54 -6.46 -17.82
N PRO A 190 -16.67 -6.65 -18.82
CA PRO A 190 -15.53 -7.52 -18.70
C PRO A 190 -14.78 -7.15 -17.41
N LEU A 191 -14.08 -8.10 -16.77
CA LEU A 191 -13.28 -7.89 -15.55
C LEU A 191 -12.21 -6.79 -15.82
N GLU A 192 -12.67 -5.53 -15.90
CA GLU A 192 -11.83 -4.35 -16.00
C GLU A 192 -11.29 -4.08 -14.60
N GLY A 193 -10.00 -4.32 -14.39
CA GLY A 193 -9.27 -3.98 -13.20
C GLY A 193 -8.91 -5.19 -12.33
N GLY A 194 -7.87 -5.90 -12.69
CA GLY A 194 -7.19 -6.84 -11.80
C GLY A 194 -6.34 -6.09 -10.78
N PHE A 195 -6.96 -5.61 -9.68
CA PHE A 195 -6.22 -4.98 -8.59
C PHE A 195 -5.58 -6.03 -7.70
N GLY A 196 -4.31 -5.82 -7.33
CA GLY A 196 -3.58 -6.67 -6.41
C GLY A 196 -2.57 -7.60 -7.08
N GLY A 197 -1.99 -8.47 -6.27
CA GLY A 197 -0.98 -9.42 -6.71
C GLY A 197 0.44 -8.93 -6.54
N GLY A 198 1.36 -9.69 -7.10
CA GLY A 198 2.78 -9.41 -7.04
C GLY A 198 3.64 -10.58 -7.48
N LEU A 199 4.93 -10.44 -7.29
CA LEU A 199 5.95 -11.32 -7.82
C LEU A 199 6.82 -11.92 -6.71
N ALA A 200 7.29 -13.15 -6.92
CA ALA A 200 8.42 -13.74 -6.22
C ALA A 200 9.25 -14.59 -7.19
N VAL A 201 10.56 -14.62 -7.05
CA VAL A 201 11.46 -15.37 -7.92
C VAL A 201 12.34 -16.31 -7.10
N GLY A 202 12.52 -17.54 -7.56
CA GLY A 202 13.39 -18.52 -6.90
C GLY A 202 13.39 -19.86 -7.63
N GLY A 203 14.51 -20.60 -7.56
CA GLY A 203 14.63 -21.90 -8.19
C GLY A 203 14.43 -21.89 -9.70
N GLY A 204 14.82 -20.79 -10.39
CA GLY A 204 14.64 -20.63 -11.83
C GLY A 204 13.19 -20.33 -12.25
N ARG A 205 12.29 -20.08 -11.30
CA ARG A 205 10.88 -19.78 -11.56
C ARG A 205 10.51 -18.39 -11.05
N LEU A 206 9.61 -17.73 -11.78
CA LEU A 206 8.94 -16.52 -11.36
C LEU A 206 7.49 -16.86 -11.02
N TYR A 207 7.12 -16.63 -9.77
CA TYR A 207 5.76 -16.85 -9.27
C TYR A 207 4.99 -15.54 -9.33
N VAL A 208 3.80 -15.61 -9.91
CA VAL A 208 2.95 -14.45 -10.17
C VAL A 208 1.60 -14.65 -9.50
N ALA A 209 1.34 -13.90 -8.46
CA ALA A 209 0.00 -13.75 -7.90
C ALA A 209 -0.74 -12.66 -8.69
N SER A 210 -1.98 -12.91 -9.09
CA SER A 210 -2.74 -11.99 -9.93
C SER A 210 -4.08 -11.61 -9.32
N GLY A 211 -4.46 -10.34 -9.45
CA GLY A 211 -5.82 -9.86 -9.20
C GLY A 211 -6.88 -10.47 -10.12
N TYR A 212 -6.46 -11.15 -11.19
CA TYR A 212 -7.34 -11.92 -12.09
C TYR A 212 -7.61 -13.35 -11.62
N ARG A 213 -7.47 -13.64 -10.33
CA ARG A 213 -7.76 -14.94 -9.69
C ARG A 213 -6.88 -16.08 -10.20
N THR A 214 -5.60 -15.80 -10.41
CA THR A 214 -4.64 -16.84 -10.79
C THR A 214 -3.37 -16.74 -9.97
N MET A 215 -2.81 -17.91 -9.64
CA MET A 215 -1.44 -18.08 -9.20
C MET A 215 -0.69 -18.84 -10.27
N SER A 216 0.41 -18.28 -10.80
CA SER A 216 1.15 -18.88 -11.92
C SER A 216 2.63 -19.00 -11.59
N ALA A 217 3.28 -20.01 -12.14
CA ALA A 217 4.73 -20.08 -12.22
C ALA A 217 5.17 -19.97 -13.67
N LEU A 218 6.09 -19.06 -13.91
CA LEU A 218 6.76 -18.87 -15.20
C LEU A 218 8.21 -19.34 -15.09
N ASP A 219 8.76 -19.82 -16.18
CA ASP A 219 10.21 -19.98 -16.30
C ASP A 219 10.85 -18.58 -16.27
N ALA A 220 11.72 -18.33 -15.32
CA ALA A 220 12.30 -16.99 -15.10
C ALA A 220 13.18 -16.53 -16.26
N ALA A 221 13.79 -17.47 -17.00
CA ALA A 221 14.65 -17.15 -18.14
C ALA A 221 13.88 -16.75 -19.39
N THR A 222 12.74 -17.39 -19.66
CA THR A 222 12.00 -17.27 -20.93
C THR A 222 10.64 -16.62 -20.81
N GLY A 223 10.05 -16.55 -19.60
CA GLY A 223 8.68 -16.11 -19.35
C GLY A 223 7.61 -17.13 -19.79
N ASN A 224 7.99 -18.37 -20.11
CA ASN A 224 7.03 -19.40 -20.46
C ASN A 224 6.29 -19.90 -19.21
N VAL A 225 4.99 -20.14 -19.35
CA VAL A 225 4.17 -20.66 -18.26
C VAL A 225 4.55 -22.11 -17.97
N VAL A 226 4.88 -22.39 -16.70
CA VAL A 226 5.15 -23.75 -16.19
C VAL A 226 3.86 -24.38 -15.67
N TRP A 227 3.13 -23.62 -14.84
CA TRP A 227 1.80 -24.00 -14.37
C TRP A 227 0.98 -22.73 -14.04
N THR A 228 -0.35 -22.88 -14.09
CA THR A 228 -1.31 -21.88 -13.64
C THR A 228 -2.38 -22.54 -12.81
N GLN A 229 -2.68 -21.99 -11.65
CA GLN A 229 -3.73 -22.42 -10.74
C GLN A 229 -4.78 -21.32 -10.65
N ALA A 230 -6.04 -21.64 -10.93
CA ALA A 230 -7.16 -20.75 -10.68
C ALA A 230 -7.50 -20.73 -9.19
N VAL A 231 -7.91 -19.58 -8.68
CA VAL A 231 -8.39 -19.36 -7.30
C VAL A 231 -9.76 -18.69 -7.31
N ASP A 232 -10.51 -18.86 -6.23
CA ASP A 232 -11.90 -18.39 -6.18
C ASP A 232 -12.04 -16.87 -6.17
N VAL A 233 -11.08 -16.17 -5.53
CA VAL A 233 -11.09 -14.71 -5.37
C VAL A 233 -9.72 -14.12 -5.74
N PRO A 234 -9.65 -12.82 -6.05
CA PRO A 234 -8.41 -12.14 -6.40
C PRO A 234 -7.32 -12.28 -5.32
N LEU A 235 -6.09 -12.54 -5.73
CA LEU A 235 -4.93 -12.51 -4.85
C LEU A 235 -4.53 -11.05 -4.61
N ARG A 236 -4.36 -10.69 -3.33
CA ARG A 236 -4.15 -9.32 -2.92
C ARG A 236 -2.67 -8.93 -2.84
N GLY A 237 -1.87 -9.74 -2.18
CA GLY A 237 -0.47 -9.45 -1.84
C GLY A 237 0.54 -10.08 -2.81
N ALA A 238 1.78 -9.59 -2.74
CA ALA A 238 2.88 -10.30 -3.36
C ALA A 238 3.15 -11.61 -2.62
N PRO A 239 3.47 -12.69 -3.34
CA PRO A 239 3.73 -13.98 -2.74
C PRO A 239 5.06 -13.98 -1.97
N THR A 240 5.10 -14.74 -0.87
CA THR A 240 6.33 -15.01 -0.12
C THR A 240 6.75 -16.45 -0.33
N LEU A 241 7.99 -16.63 -0.73
CA LEU A 241 8.59 -17.92 -1.05
C LEU A 241 9.41 -18.41 0.13
N ALA A 242 9.11 -19.61 0.65
CA ALA A 242 9.92 -20.25 1.67
C ALA A 242 9.89 -21.79 1.52
N GLY A 243 11.07 -22.39 1.39
CA GLY A 243 11.19 -23.80 1.11
C GLY A 243 10.51 -24.21 -0.21
N ASN A 244 9.61 -25.18 -0.14
CA ASN A 244 8.84 -25.67 -1.29
C ASN A 244 7.44 -25.05 -1.37
N ARG A 245 7.18 -23.96 -0.67
CA ARG A 245 5.85 -23.31 -0.62
C ARG A 245 5.88 -21.84 -1.00
N ILE A 246 4.75 -21.41 -1.50
CA ILE A 246 4.42 -20.03 -1.80
C ILE A 246 3.23 -19.64 -0.93
N TYR A 247 3.37 -18.57 -0.17
CA TYR A 247 2.32 -18.05 0.70
C TYR A 247 1.80 -16.73 0.14
N VAL A 248 0.49 -16.62 -0.03
CA VAL A 248 -0.17 -15.41 -0.54
C VAL A 248 -1.49 -15.17 0.14
N VAL A 249 -1.86 -13.92 0.36
CA VAL A 249 -3.15 -13.52 0.94
C VAL A 249 -4.07 -13.05 -0.18
N ASP A 250 -5.32 -13.50 -0.13
CA ASP A 250 -6.38 -13.06 -1.04
C ASP A 250 -7.17 -11.86 -0.49
N VAL A 251 -8.15 -11.40 -1.27
CA VAL A 251 -8.99 -10.25 -0.88
C VAL A 251 -9.99 -10.58 0.24
N ASP A 252 -10.28 -11.84 0.52
CA ASP A 252 -11.22 -12.29 1.55
C ASP A 252 -10.53 -12.67 2.87
N ASN A 253 -9.29 -12.18 3.07
CA ASN A 253 -8.47 -12.50 4.25
C ASN A 253 -8.19 -14.00 4.39
N GLN A 254 -8.02 -14.71 3.29
CA GLN A 254 -7.51 -16.07 3.31
C GLN A 254 -6.05 -16.07 2.90
N ILE A 255 -5.18 -16.66 3.72
CA ILE A 255 -3.83 -17.03 3.30
C ILE A 255 -3.84 -18.43 2.73
N ILE A 256 -3.18 -18.61 1.61
CA ILE A 256 -3.10 -19.86 0.86
C ILE A 256 -1.63 -20.24 0.71
N ALA A 257 -1.31 -21.49 0.97
CA ALA A 257 -0.01 -22.07 0.71
C ALA A 257 -0.08 -22.98 -0.52
N PHE A 258 0.69 -22.64 -1.55
CA PHE A 258 0.81 -23.42 -2.77
C PHE A 258 2.14 -24.16 -2.81
N ASN A 259 2.16 -25.34 -3.37
CA ASN A 259 3.38 -26.08 -3.68
C ASN A 259 4.11 -25.45 -4.87
N THR A 260 5.39 -25.15 -4.72
CA THR A 260 6.19 -24.47 -5.76
C THR A 260 6.31 -25.28 -7.06
N GLN A 261 6.30 -26.61 -6.97
CA GLN A 261 6.51 -27.47 -8.13
C GLN A 261 5.23 -27.72 -8.93
N THR A 262 4.13 -27.95 -8.23
CA THR A 262 2.86 -28.38 -8.84
C THR A 262 1.81 -27.26 -8.95
N GLY A 263 1.94 -26.18 -8.17
CA GLY A 263 0.92 -25.16 -8.03
C GLY A 263 -0.30 -25.59 -7.22
N GLN A 264 -0.34 -26.82 -6.72
CA GLN A 264 -1.46 -27.29 -5.90
C GLN A 264 -1.47 -26.60 -4.54
N GLN A 265 -2.66 -26.33 -4.02
CA GLN A 265 -2.84 -25.83 -2.66
C GLN A 265 -2.54 -26.94 -1.66
N ASP A 266 -1.58 -26.68 -0.75
CA ASP A 266 -1.27 -27.58 0.37
C ASP A 266 -2.24 -27.36 1.54
N TRP A 267 -2.48 -26.10 1.88
CA TRP A 267 -3.39 -25.68 2.95
C TRP A 267 -3.83 -24.23 2.78
N SER A 268 -4.87 -23.84 3.51
CA SER A 268 -5.26 -22.44 3.65
C SER A 268 -5.80 -22.15 5.05
N TYR A 269 -5.78 -20.88 5.43
CA TYR A 269 -6.37 -20.38 6.66
C TYR A 269 -7.12 -19.08 6.37
N ARG A 270 -8.31 -18.92 6.92
CA ARG A 270 -9.14 -17.71 6.74
C ARG A 270 -9.22 -16.94 8.05
N GLY A 271 -8.82 -15.67 8.01
CA GLY A 271 -9.05 -14.70 9.06
C GLY A 271 -10.45 -14.08 9.00
N ILE A 272 -10.67 -13.05 9.79
CA ILE A 272 -11.95 -12.32 9.82
C ILE A 272 -12.11 -11.55 8.49
N VAL A 273 -13.25 -11.74 7.83
CA VAL A 273 -13.57 -11.03 6.59
C VAL A 273 -13.89 -9.57 6.90
N GLU A 274 -13.20 -8.66 6.20
CA GLU A 274 -13.39 -7.21 6.34
C GLU A 274 -13.61 -6.59 4.95
N PRO A 275 -14.78 -5.99 4.68
CA PRO A 275 -15.07 -5.41 3.37
C PRO A 275 -14.29 -4.12 3.09
N ALA A 276 -13.92 -3.36 4.13
CA ALA A 276 -13.17 -2.11 3.99
C ALA A 276 -11.65 -2.37 4.08
N ARG A 277 -10.92 -2.03 3.04
CA ARG A 277 -9.48 -2.28 2.94
C ARG A 277 -8.73 -1.17 2.22
N VAL A 278 -7.43 -1.07 2.47
CA VAL A 278 -6.53 -0.17 1.73
C VAL A 278 -6.15 -0.82 0.40
N MET A 279 -6.07 -0.02 -0.66
CA MET A 279 -5.60 -0.46 -2.00
C MET A 279 -4.07 -0.65 -2.01
N ARG A 280 -3.52 -1.27 -0.98
CA ARG A 280 -2.11 -1.69 -0.90
C ARG A 280 -2.04 -3.14 -0.46
N ALA A 281 -1.05 -3.84 -0.96
CA ALA A 281 -0.91 -5.26 -0.75
C ALA A 281 0.18 -5.56 0.28
N SER A 282 -0.21 -6.22 1.36
CA SER A 282 0.73 -6.75 2.34
C SER A 282 1.12 -8.18 1.97
N SER A 283 2.40 -8.53 2.13
CA SER A 283 2.91 -9.89 1.91
C SER A 283 3.12 -10.58 3.26
N PRO A 284 2.86 -11.88 3.40
CA PRO A 284 3.21 -12.63 4.59
C PRO A 284 4.71 -12.59 4.88
N ALA A 285 5.11 -12.76 6.14
CA ALA A 285 6.49 -13.06 6.50
C ALA A 285 6.62 -14.52 6.92
N VAL A 286 7.77 -15.14 6.66
CA VAL A 286 8.04 -16.53 7.05
C VAL A 286 9.39 -16.62 7.74
N SER A 287 9.41 -17.24 8.92
CA SER A 287 10.66 -17.50 9.65
C SER A 287 10.60 -18.88 10.28
N GLY A 288 11.47 -19.79 9.84
CA GLY A 288 11.43 -21.19 10.24
C GLY A 288 10.08 -21.85 9.87
N ASP A 289 9.41 -22.47 10.84
CA ASP A 289 8.07 -23.07 10.66
C ASP A 289 6.93 -22.11 11.03
N THR A 290 7.17 -20.80 11.04
CA THR A 290 6.14 -19.80 11.38
C THR A 290 5.88 -18.87 10.20
N VAL A 291 4.62 -18.78 9.78
CA VAL A 291 4.11 -17.82 8.79
C VAL A 291 3.35 -16.73 9.53
N ILE A 292 3.69 -15.49 9.30
CA ILE A 292 2.99 -14.32 9.85
C ILE A 292 2.10 -13.73 8.74
N ALA A 293 0.81 -13.92 8.90
CA ALA A 293 -0.21 -13.48 7.95
C ALA A 293 -0.82 -12.13 8.37
N PRO A 294 -0.73 -11.08 7.51
CA PRO A 294 -1.39 -9.80 7.74
C PRO A 294 -2.77 -9.78 7.08
N PHE A 295 -3.80 -9.34 7.80
CA PHE A 295 -5.16 -9.27 7.30
C PHE A 295 -5.75 -7.85 7.32
N SER A 296 -6.74 -7.60 6.45
CA SER A 296 -7.44 -6.31 6.38
C SER A 296 -8.35 -6.03 7.59
N SER A 297 -8.68 -7.06 8.36
CA SER A 297 -9.36 -6.95 9.66
C SER A 297 -8.52 -6.31 10.78
N GLY A 298 -7.22 -6.08 10.53
CA GLY A 298 -6.26 -5.64 11.54
C GLY A 298 -5.62 -6.79 12.31
N GLU A 299 -5.91 -8.02 11.92
CA GLU A 299 -5.30 -9.21 12.51
C GLU A 299 -3.89 -9.45 11.95
N VAL A 300 -2.97 -9.81 12.83
CA VAL A 300 -1.69 -10.43 12.52
C VAL A 300 -1.74 -11.83 13.13
N VAL A 301 -1.72 -12.84 12.28
CA VAL A 301 -1.87 -14.24 12.70
C VAL A 301 -0.59 -15.01 12.43
N ALA A 302 -0.09 -15.72 13.43
CA ALA A 302 0.98 -16.69 13.23
C ALA A 302 0.40 -18.07 12.99
N LEU A 303 0.88 -18.70 11.91
CA LEU A 303 0.47 -20.03 11.47
C LEU A 303 1.69 -20.95 11.37
N ARG A 304 1.50 -22.25 11.57
CA ARG A 304 2.52 -23.25 11.23
C ARG A 304 2.69 -23.34 9.71
N ALA A 305 3.90 -23.17 9.22
CA ALA A 305 4.19 -23.24 7.78
C ALA A 305 3.88 -24.62 7.20
N SER A 306 4.04 -25.68 8.01
CA SER A 306 3.84 -27.06 7.60
C SER A 306 2.38 -27.42 7.28
N ASN A 307 1.38 -26.82 8.00
CA ASN A 307 -0.02 -27.26 7.91
C ASN A 307 -1.07 -26.15 8.09
N GLY A 308 -0.66 -24.89 8.23
CA GLY A 308 -1.58 -23.76 8.37
C GLY A 308 -2.31 -23.64 9.70
N GLN A 309 -1.95 -24.45 10.71
CA GLN A 309 -2.59 -24.37 12.04
C GLN A 309 -2.22 -23.07 12.75
N PRO A 310 -3.20 -22.32 13.33
CA PRO A 310 -2.92 -21.10 14.05
C PRO A 310 -2.14 -21.36 15.35
N VAL A 311 -1.13 -20.51 15.59
CA VAL A 311 -0.31 -20.51 16.79
C VAL A 311 -0.77 -19.40 17.73
N TRP A 312 -0.95 -18.21 17.21
CA TRP A 312 -1.49 -17.05 17.92
C TRP A 312 -2.13 -16.05 16.94
N ASN A 313 -3.00 -15.20 17.50
CA ASN A 313 -3.64 -14.10 16.77
C ASN A 313 -3.54 -12.83 17.63
N GLN A 314 -3.15 -11.71 16.98
CA GLN A 314 -3.13 -10.38 17.57
C GLN A 314 -3.88 -9.40 16.68
N VAL A 315 -4.66 -8.50 17.28
CA VAL A 315 -5.40 -7.46 16.54
C VAL A 315 -4.76 -6.10 16.81
N LEU A 316 -4.22 -5.47 15.78
CA LEU A 316 -3.65 -4.13 15.84
C LEU A 316 -4.76 -3.09 15.61
N SER A 317 -5.60 -2.87 16.60
CA SER A 317 -6.64 -1.84 16.54
C SER A 317 -6.63 -0.98 17.78
N ARG A 318 -6.95 0.32 17.63
CA ARG A 318 -7.24 1.20 18.75
C ARG A 318 -8.71 1.03 19.15
N THR A 319 -8.96 0.86 20.42
CA THR A 319 -10.31 1.03 21.00
C THR A 319 -10.59 2.51 21.16
N SER A 320 -10.95 3.22 20.08
CA SER A 320 -11.47 4.57 20.18
C SER A 320 -12.99 4.53 20.33
N ARG A 321 -13.51 5.14 21.37
CA ARG A 321 -14.96 5.21 21.64
C ARG A 321 -15.75 6.05 20.60
N THR A 322 -15.07 6.85 19.78
CA THR A 322 -15.73 7.83 18.88
C THR A 322 -15.62 7.51 17.39
N SER A 323 -14.79 6.55 16.96
CA SER A 323 -14.57 6.24 15.53
C SER A 323 -14.67 4.77 15.15
N ALA A 324 -15.22 3.93 16.00
CA ALA A 324 -15.22 2.46 15.85
C ALA A 324 -15.90 1.94 14.56
N LEU A 325 -16.68 2.76 13.86
CA LEU A 325 -17.44 2.35 12.68
C LEU A 325 -16.86 2.82 11.33
N SER A 326 -15.83 3.67 11.32
CA SER A 326 -15.28 4.26 10.09
C SER A 326 -13.79 4.09 9.88
N GLU A 327 -13.09 3.38 10.77
CA GLU A 327 -11.63 3.26 10.68
C GLU A 327 -11.22 1.95 9.97
N ILE A 328 -10.55 2.09 8.80
CA ILE A 328 -9.95 0.95 8.10
C ILE A 328 -8.83 0.40 8.98
N ARG A 329 -8.95 -0.87 9.40
CA ARG A 329 -8.01 -1.55 10.32
C ARG A 329 -6.84 -2.25 9.63
N ASP A 330 -6.82 -2.25 8.34
CA ASP A 330 -5.93 -3.02 7.47
C ASP A 330 -4.44 -3.00 7.90
N ILE A 331 -3.81 -4.18 7.90
CA ILE A 331 -2.37 -4.34 8.01
C ILE A 331 -1.78 -4.23 6.59
N ALA A 332 -1.73 -3.01 6.07
CA ALA A 332 -1.26 -2.75 4.71
C ALA A 332 0.26 -2.78 4.58
N GLY A 333 1.00 -2.49 5.66
CA GLY A 333 2.45 -2.67 5.75
C GLY A 333 2.82 -4.13 5.97
N ARG A 334 3.80 -4.66 5.22
CA ARG A 334 4.28 -6.02 5.43
C ARG A 334 4.81 -6.19 6.86
N PRO A 335 4.40 -7.24 7.60
CA PRO A 335 5.05 -7.59 8.86
C PRO A 335 6.51 -7.98 8.59
N VAL A 336 7.39 -7.61 9.50
CA VAL A 336 8.83 -7.91 9.39
C VAL A 336 9.24 -8.75 10.59
N VAL A 337 9.95 -9.85 10.33
CA VAL A 337 10.49 -10.71 11.40
C VAL A 337 11.97 -10.43 11.56
N SER A 338 12.39 -10.13 12.78
CA SER A 338 13.81 -9.90 13.11
C SER A 338 14.10 -10.24 14.56
N ARG A 339 15.16 -11.02 14.79
CA ARG A 339 15.68 -11.38 16.12
C ARG A 339 14.59 -11.91 17.08
N GLY A 340 13.69 -12.76 16.57
CA GLY A 340 12.63 -13.36 17.38
C GLY A 340 11.39 -12.47 17.63
N PHE A 341 11.32 -11.30 17.01
CA PHE A 341 10.18 -10.38 17.07
C PHE A 341 9.53 -10.16 15.71
N VAL A 342 8.21 -9.98 15.74
CA VAL A 342 7.38 -9.52 14.62
C VAL A 342 7.10 -8.05 14.81
N TYR A 343 7.46 -7.23 13.83
CA TYR A 343 7.11 -5.81 13.77
C TYR A 343 6.00 -5.62 12.77
N ALA A 344 4.87 -5.07 13.21
CA ALA A 344 3.72 -4.80 12.35
C ALA A 344 3.14 -3.42 12.58
N VAL A 345 2.64 -2.80 11.51
CA VAL A 345 2.01 -1.48 11.51
C VAL A 345 0.62 -1.60 10.92
N GLY A 346 -0.40 -1.23 11.68
CA GLY A 346 -1.78 -1.14 11.21
C GLY A 346 -2.11 0.27 10.69
N HIS A 347 -2.96 0.33 9.67
CA HIS A 347 -3.47 1.60 9.14
C HIS A 347 -4.27 2.38 10.20
N SER A 348 -4.92 1.69 11.12
CA SER A 348 -5.73 2.25 12.22
C SER A 348 -4.94 3.06 13.25
N GLY A 349 -3.60 3.06 13.23
CA GLY A 349 -2.80 3.88 14.11
C GLY A 349 -2.05 3.13 15.20
N VAL A 350 -1.75 1.86 15.01
CA VAL A 350 -0.98 1.04 15.96
C VAL A 350 0.20 0.37 15.28
N MET A 351 1.37 0.54 15.87
CA MET A 351 2.57 -0.25 15.60
C MET A 351 2.90 -1.11 16.81
N GLN A 352 3.25 -2.36 16.60
CA GLN A 352 3.67 -3.27 17.68
C GLN A 352 4.92 -4.06 17.32
N ALA A 353 5.73 -4.34 18.35
CA ALA A 353 6.70 -5.42 18.34
C ALA A 353 6.17 -6.56 19.22
N MET A 354 6.10 -7.75 18.65
CA MET A 354 5.52 -8.93 19.28
C MET A 354 6.53 -10.09 19.29
N ASP A 355 6.55 -10.89 20.33
CA ASP A 355 7.33 -12.15 20.36
C ASP A 355 6.77 -13.11 19.29
N ILE A 356 7.63 -13.64 18.42
CA ILE A 356 7.19 -14.47 17.28
C ILE A 356 6.53 -15.79 17.72
N ARG A 357 6.88 -16.34 18.88
CA ARG A 357 6.38 -17.63 19.35
C ARG A 357 5.04 -17.52 20.07
N THR A 358 4.83 -16.39 20.77
CA THR A 358 3.68 -16.23 21.67
C THR A 358 2.70 -15.17 21.22
N GLY A 359 3.11 -14.28 20.32
CA GLY A 359 2.35 -13.10 19.91
C GLY A 359 2.28 -11.98 20.95
N GLN A 360 2.89 -12.18 22.14
CA GLN A 360 2.81 -11.18 23.20
C GLN A 360 3.50 -9.88 22.81
N PRO A 361 2.80 -8.72 22.92
CA PRO A 361 3.40 -7.43 22.65
C PRO A 361 4.55 -7.13 23.61
N ARG A 362 5.72 -6.77 23.07
CA ARG A 362 6.84 -6.23 23.84
C ARG A 362 6.65 -4.73 24.10
N TRP A 363 6.22 -4.02 23.07
CA TRP A 363 5.84 -2.62 23.12
C TRP A 363 4.83 -2.29 22.02
N SER A 364 4.09 -1.19 22.22
CA SER A 364 3.11 -0.67 21.27
C SER A 364 3.24 0.84 21.17
N LEU A 365 3.13 1.39 19.97
CA LEU A 365 3.21 2.83 19.70
C LEU A 365 2.01 3.30 18.87
N PRO A 366 1.58 4.56 19.06
CA PRO A 366 0.49 5.16 18.32
C PRO A 366 0.93 5.62 16.91
N ILE A 367 1.48 4.70 16.11
CA ILE A 367 1.94 4.95 14.75
C ILE A 367 1.09 4.17 13.76
N GLY A 368 0.37 4.88 12.88
CA GLY A 368 -0.36 4.27 11.78
C GLY A 368 0.36 4.43 10.46
N GLY A 369 0.39 3.37 9.66
CA GLY A 369 1.12 3.41 8.40
C GLY A 369 0.72 2.31 7.43
N VAL A 370 1.26 2.42 6.23
CA VAL A 370 1.12 1.45 5.13
C VAL A 370 2.47 0.91 4.66
N ASN A 371 3.56 1.40 5.25
CA ASN A 371 4.92 0.99 4.95
C ASN A 371 5.38 -0.11 5.91
N ALA A 372 6.23 -1.00 5.45
CA ALA A 372 6.88 -1.98 6.32
C ALA A 372 7.85 -1.28 7.29
N PRO A 373 7.86 -1.64 8.57
CA PRO A 373 8.93 -1.20 9.47
C PRO A 373 10.27 -1.74 9.01
N LEU A 374 11.35 -0.98 9.25
CA LEU A 374 12.71 -1.38 8.91
C LEU A 374 13.55 -1.52 10.20
N PRO A 375 13.62 -2.70 10.80
CA PRO A 375 14.55 -2.96 11.90
C PRO A 375 15.99 -3.04 11.38
N VAL A 376 16.88 -2.25 12.00
CA VAL A 376 18.32 -2.20 11.67
C VAL A 376 19.11 -2.00 12.97
N GLY A 377 20.06 -2.88 13.26
CA GLY A 377 20.86 -2.76 14.47
C GLY A 377 20.00 -2.65 15.73
N ASP A 378 20.12 -1.54 16.45
CA ASP A 378 19.39 -1.30 17.71
C ASP A 378 18.06 -0.56 17.53
N VAL A 379 17.69 -0.21 16.30
CA VAL A 379 16.52 0.63 16.01
C VAL A 379 15.56 0.02 15.03
N VAL A 380 14.36 0.60 14.97
CA VAL A 380 13.36 0.36 13.93
C VAL A 380 12.98 1.71 13.33
N TYR A 381 13.15 1.85 12.02
CA TYR A 381 12.65 2.99 11.26
C TYR A 381 11.24 2.72 10.79
N VAL A 382 10.35 3.69 10.93
CA VAL A 382 8.96 3.59 10.46
C VAL A 382 8.50 4.91 9.87
N VAL A 383 7.70 4.82 8.80
CA VAL A 383 7.07 5.98 8.15
C VAL A 383 5.56 5.90 8.35
N SER A 384 5.02 6.92 9.01
CA SER A 384 3.59 7.02 9.27
C SER A 384 2.80 7.41 8.00
N LYS A 385 1.49 7.19 8.01
CA LYS A 385 0.57 7.66 6.95
C LYS A 385 0.51 9.19 6.83
N THR A 386 0.93 9.92 7.86
CA THR A 386 1.02 11.38 7.87
C THR A 386 2.34 11.91 7.31
N GLY A 387 3.27 11.03 6.94
CA GLY A 387 4.59 11.41 6.42
C GLY A 387 5.59 11.76 7.51
N GLU A 388 5.52 11.12 8.65
CA GLU A 388 6.55 11.23 9.69
C GLU A 388 7.47 10.03 9.66
N LEU A 389 8.77 10.27 9.57
CA LEU A 389 9.82 9.28 9.76
C LEU A 389 10.20 9.26 11.24
N THR A 390 10.00 8.12 11.87
CA THR A 390 10.27 7.92 13.31
C THR A 390 11.32 6.84 13.50
N VAL A 391 12.24 7.05 14.45
CA VAL A 391 13.25 6.06 14.87
C VAL A 391 12.95 5.62 16.28
N VAL A 392 12.78 4.33 16.42
CA VAL A 392 12.34 3.67 17.66
C VAL A 392 13.44 2.75 18.15
N ASN A 393 13.73 2.77 19.44
CA ASN A 393 14.58 1.77 20.07
C ASN A 393 13.92 0.39 19.95
N ARG A 394 14.63 -0.56 19.38
CA ARG A 394 14.12 -1.90 19.06
C ARG A 394 13.60 -2.65 20.29
N ASP A 395 14.26 -2.49 21.43
CA ASP A 395 13.98 -3.25 22.64
C ASP A 395 12.90 -2.65 23.50
N SER A 396 12.90 -1.32 23.66
CA SER A 396 12.01 -0.62 24.59
C SER A 396 10.81 0.04 23.93
N GLY A 397 10.83 0.27 22.61
CA GLY A 397 9.84 1.10 21.92
C GLY A 397 10.02 2.60 22.16
N ALA A 398 11.03 3.04 22.92
CA ALA A 398 11.28 4.44 23.13
C ALA A 398 11.76 5.13 21.85
N VAL A 399 11.29 6.35 21.60
CA VAL A 399 11.55 7.07 20.37
C VAL A 399 12.82 7.91 20.51
N TYR A 400 13.76 7.75 19.58
CA TYR A 400 14.96 8.60 19.50
C TYR A 400 14.62 9.97 18.92
N TRP A 401 13.97 9.99 17.74
CA TRP A 401 13.56 11.20 17.05
C TRP A 401 12.43 10.94 16.06
N THR A 402 11.75 12.01 15.69
CA THR A 402 10.77 12.06 14.60
C THR A 402 11.12 13.17 13.63
N ARG A 403 10.83 12.97 12.34
CA ARG A 403 11.04 13.96 11.30
C ARG A 403 9.82 14.04 10.40
N ASN A 404 9.24 15.21 10.25
CA ASN A 404 8.17 15.46 9.29
C ASN A 404 8.75 15.54 7.88
N LEU A 405 8.48 14.53 7.04
CA LEU A 405 8.94 14.47 5.66
C LEU A 405 8.21 15.45 4.74
N ASN A 406 7.05 15.95 5.18
CA ASN A 406 6.20 16.88 4.42
C ASN A 406 6.50 18.36 4.74
N GLU A 407 7.48 18.64 5.58
CA GLU A 407 7.90 20.02 5.88
C GLU A 407 8.32 20.75 4.60
N GLY A 408 7.68 21.90 4.33
CA GLY A 408 7.89 22.67 3.10
C GLY A 408 7.35 22.03 1.80
N ARG A 409 6.65 20.88 1.86
CA ARG A 409 6.14 20.15 0.68
C ARG A 409 4.61 20.16 0.58
N VAL A 410 3.92 20.70 1.57
CA VAL A 410 2.45 20.80 1.58
C VAL A 410 2.01 21.85 0.58
N ARG A 411 1.07 21.48 -0.30
CA ARG A 411 0.50 22.38 -1.32
C ARG A 411 -1.00 22.53 -1.07
N GLN A 412 -1.52 23.72 -1.35
CA GLN A 412 -2.96 23.97 -1.45
C GLN A 412 -3.35 23.91 -2.93
N GLU A 413 -4.22 22.99 -3.26
CA GLU A 413 -4.85 22.95 -4.59
C GLU A 413 -6.20 23.63 -4.51
N GLY A 414 -6.37 24.76 -5.23
CA GLY A 414 -7.61 25.51 -5.27
C GLY A 414 -8.71 24.73 -5.95
N GLY A 415 -9.89 24.68 -5.32
CA GLY A 415 -11.10 24.17 -5.93
C GLY A 415 -11.66 25.15 -6.97
N PHE A 416 -12.62 24.71 -7.77
CA PHE A 416 -13.31 25.54 -8.76
C PHE A 416 -14.02 26.71 -8.06
N LEU A 417 -13.68 27.95 -8.43
CA LEU A 417 -14.19 29.22 -7.85
C LEU A 417 -13.92 29.39 -6.34
N GLY A 418 -12.83 28.83 -5.79
CA GLY A 418 -12.48 28.96 -4.37
C GLY A 418 -13.32 28.09 -3.43
N PHE A 419 -14.15 27.19 -3.97
CA PHE A 419 -14.86 26.18 -3.18
C PHE A 419 -14.11 24.84 -3.24
N GLY A 420 -13.69 24.33 -2.06
CA GLY A 420 -13.09 23.02 -1.94
C GLY A 420 -11.56 23.01 -2.04
N ASP A 421 -10.88 24.00 -1.45
CA ASP A 421 -9.42 23.97 -1.32
C ASP A 421 -8.98 22.70 -0.64
N ARG A 422 -8.11 21.93 -1.33
CA ARG A 422 -7.58 20.66 -0.85
C ARG A 422 -6.11 20.80 -0.47
N THR A 423 -5.79 20.44 0.74
CA THR A 423 -4.39 20.29 1.16
C THR A 423 -3.81 18.98 0.62
N VAL A 424 -2.83 19.08 -0.26
CA VAL A 424 -2.13 17.92 -0.85
C VAL A 424 -0.78 17.77 -0.18
N ARG A 425 -0.49 16.54 0.25
CA ARG A 425 0.78 16.14 0.88
C ARG A 425 1.37 14.97 0.10
N PRO A 426 2.69 14.93 -0.08
CA PRO A 426 3.34 13.75 -0.64
C PRO A 426 3.06 12.49 0.19
N GLU A 427 2.76 11.40 -0.48
CA GLU A 427 2.76 10.06 0.10
C GLU A 427 4.15 9.45 -0.02
N TRP A 428 4.63 8.82 1.05
CA TRP A 428 5.97 8.28 1.13
C TRP A 428 5.98 6.76 1.18
N SER A 429 6.92 6.15 0.46
CA SER A 429 7.14 4.71 0.43
C SER A 429 8.58 4.34 0.72
N GLY A 430 8.78 3.32 1.54
CA GLY A 430 10.04 2.94 2.14
C GLY A 430 9.92 2.86 3.67
N PRO A 431 11.02 3.03 4.41
CA PRO A 431 12.39 3.26 3.95
C PRO A 431 13.13 1.99 3.51
N ILE A 432 14.20 2.18 2.76
CA ILE A 432 15.28 1.21 2.60
C ILE A 432 16.59 1.85 3.06
N LEU A 433 17.44 1.10 3.77
CA LEU A 433 18.79 1.59 4.13
C LEU A 433 19.81 1.09 3.11
N ALA A 434 20.41 2.03 2.38
CA ALA A 434 21.35 1.76 1.29
C ALA A 434 22.58 2.66 1.40
N SER A 435 23.77 2.08 1.46
CA SER A 435 25.07 2.79 1.54
C SER A 435 25.05 3.96 2.55
N ASN A 436 24.59 3.67 3.78
CA ASN A 436 24.44 4.63 4.90
C ASN A 436 23.44 5.77 4.65
N ARG A 437 22.44 5.56 3.79
CA ARG A 437 21.35 6.50 3.54
C ARG A 437 20.02 5.80 3.71
N LEU A 438 19.08 6.39 4.44
CA LEU A 438 17.68 6.03 4.39
C LEU A 438 17.07 6.61 3.12
N VAL A 439 16.67 5.75 2.21
CA VAL A 439 16.07 6.16 0.94
C VAL A 439 14.58 5.90 0.96
N LEU A 440 13.82 6.94 0.64
CA LEU A 440 12.38 6.92 0.46
C LEU A 440 12.03 7.47 -0.93
N VAL A 441 10.90 7.04 -1.44
CA VAL A 441 10.30 7.62 -2.66
C VAL A 441 8.94 8.22 -2.33
N ASN A 442 8.46 9.14 -3.17
CA ASN A 442 7.20 9.81 -2.91
C ASN A 442 6.31 9.97 -4.14
N SER A 443 5.06 10.35 -3.90
CA SER A 443 4.06 10.63 -4.93
C SER A 443 4.38 11.86 -5.80
N ASP A 444 5.32 12.71 -5.40
CA ASP A 444 5.80 13.83 -6.20
C ASP A 444 6.88 13.42 -7.22
N GLY A 445 7.22 12.12 -7.27
CA GLY A 445 8.18 11.55 -8.21
C GLY A 445 9.63 11.82 -7.83
N GLU A 446 9.94 11.79 -6.55
CA GLU A 446 11.29 11.94 -6.03
C GLU A 446 11.76 10.70 -5.30
N ALA A 447 13.06 10.39 -5.40
CA ALA A 447 13.76 9.57 -4.43
C ALA A 447 14.59 10.51 -3.54
N VAL A 448 14.40 10.40 -2.23
CA VAL A 448 15.02 11.29 -1.25
C VAL A 448 15.83 10.45 -0.27
N ALA A 449 17.07 10.87 -0.04
CA ALA A 449 17.98 10.24 0.90
C ALA A 449 18.09 11.06 2.19
N PHE A 450 18.07 10.35 3.32
CA PHE A 450 18.20 10.94 4.64
C PHE A 450 19.34 10.28 5.41
N ASP A 451 20.00 11.03 6.26
CA ASP A 451 20.96 10.50 7.21
C ASP A 451 20.26 9.60 8.24
N PRO A 452 20.68 8.35 8.44
CA PRO A 452 19.98 7.40 9.31
C PRO A 452 20.07 7.76 10.80
N LYS A 453 21.05 8.56 11.21
CA LYS A 453 21.25 8.96 12.62
C LYS A 453 20.46 10.20 12.99
N THR A 454 20.34 11.16 12.07
CA THR A 454 19.79 12.50 12.34
C THR A 454 18.45 12.74 11.64
N GLY A 455 18.12 11.96 10.63
CA GLY A 455 16.96 12.19 9.77
C GLY A 455 17.10 13.45 8.88
N ALA A 456 18.30 14.02 8.77
CA ALA A 456 18.54 15.15 7.88
C ALA A 456 18.51 14.70 6.43
N GLN A 457 17.86 15.46 5.55
CA GLN A 457 17.89 15.19 4.12
C GLN A 457 19.29 15.42 3.56
N THR A 458 19.87 14.45 2.86
CA THR A 458 21.23 14.49 2.30
C THR A 458 21.24 14.63 0.79
N ALA A 459 20.24 14.06 0.08
CA ALA A 459 20.14 14.14 -1.36
C ALA A 459 18.69 13.96 -1.82
N SER A 460 18.39 14.40 -3.05
CA SER A 460 17.13 14.16 -3.73
C SER A 460 17.34 14.09 -5.23
N ILE A 461 16.65 13.17 -5.90
CA ILE A 461 16.66 13.00 -7.36
C ILE A 461 15.25 12.82 -7.91
N ARG A 462 15.02 13.30 -9.13
CA ARG A 462 13.73 13.17 -9.82
C ARG A 462 13.62 11.82 -10.55
N LEU A 463 12.56 11.08 -10.26
CA LEU A 463 12.27 9.78 -10.87
C LEU A 463 11.57 9.88 -12.23
N GLY A 464 10.89 10.99 -12.50
CA GLY A 464 10.12 11.21 -13.74
C GLY A 464 8.65 10.81 -13.65
N GLY A 465 8.20 10.26 -12.55
CA GLY A 465 6.81 9.92 -12.26
C GLY A 465 6.61 9.60 -10.79
N PRO A 466 5.37 9.64 -10.27
CA PRO A 466 5.04 9.27 -8.90
C PRO A 466 5.54 7.87 -8.55
N ALA A 467 5.93 7.64 -7.29
CA ALA A 467 6.36 6.32 -6.84
C ALA A 467 5.69 5.98 -5.51
N PHE A 468 4.94 4.88 -5.50
CA PHE A 468 4.20 4.38 -4.34
C PHE A 468 4.73 3.05 -3.79
N LEU A 469 5.72 2.46 -4.47
CA LEU A 469 6.37 1.22 -4.07
C LEU A 469 7.76 1.50 -3.54
N SER A 470 8.13 0.82 -2.44
CA SER A 470 9.48 0.94 -1.87
C SER A 470 10.55 0.53 -2.89
N PRO A 471 11.70 1.23 -2.95
CA PRO A 471 12.84 0.79 -3.75
C PRO A 471 13.30 -0.61 -3.36
N ILE A 472 13.94 -1.31 -4.30
CA ILE A 472 14.68 -2.55 -4.03
C ILE A 472 16.17 -2.32 -4.25
N ALA A 473 17.02 -3.08 -3.52
CA ALA A 473 18.47 -3.03 -3.68
C ALA A 473 18.97 -4.33 -4.32
N TYR A 474 19.67 -4.22 -5.45
CA TYR A 474 20.18 -5.36 -6.17
C TYR A 474 21.46 -5.01 -6.95
N ASN A 475 22.51 -5.83 -6.82
CA ASN A 475 23.79 -5.67 -7.49
C ASN A 475 24.36 -4.24 -7.43
N GLY A 476 24.36 -3.63 -6.24
CA GLY A 476 24.94 -2.31 -5.99
C GLY A 476 24.08 -1.13 -6.46
N GLN A 477 22.89 -1.36 -6.99
CA GLN A 477 21.96 -0.33 -7.44
C GLN A 477 20.64 -0.39 -6.68
N LEU A 478 19.91 0.73 -6.66
CA LEU A 478 18.51 0.78 -6.28
C LEU A 478 17.64 0.79 -7.53
N TYR A 479 16.49 0.15 -7.44
CA TYR A 479 15.50 0.15 -8.52
C TYR A 479 14.15 0.60 -7.99
N VAL A 480 13.54 1.51 -8.71
CA VAL A 480 12.23 2.11 -8.38
C VAL A 480 11.28 1.88 -9.55
N LEU A 481 10.12 1.32 -9.29
CA LEU A 481 9.03 1.26 -10.24
C LEU A 481 8.10 2.45 -9.99
N THR A 482 7.97 3.32 -10.98
CA THR A 482 7.07 4.48 -10.91
C THR A 482 5.64 4.09 -11.27
N ASP A 483 4.71 4.90 -10.86
CA ASP A 483 3.28 4.72 -11.14
C ASP A 483 2.93 4.91 -12.63
N ASN A 484 3.81 5.57 -13.38
CA ASN A 484 3.71 5.72 -14.84
C ASN A 484 4.13 4.46 -15.61
N GLY A 485 4.62 3.41 -14.93
CA GLY A 485 5.12 2.19 -15.56
C GLY A 485 6.56 2.31 -16.06
N ASP A 486 7.39 3.14 -15.42
CA ASP A 486 8.82 3.22 -15.68
C ASP A 486 9.62 2.56 -14.57
N LEU A 487 10.55 1.70 -14.94
CA LEU A 487 11.58 1.17 -14.04
C LEU A 487 12.81 2.09 -14.11
N VAL A 488 13.23 2.60 -12.96
CA VAL A 488 14.34 3.54 -12.80
C VAL A 488 15.45 2.88 -12.00
N SER A 489 16.66 2.86 -12.54
CA SER A 489 17.87 2.44 -11.83
C SER A 489 18.56 3.68 -11.23
N ILE A 490 19.01 3.56 -9.98
CA ILE A 490 19.81 4.56 -9.25
C ILE A 490 21.13 3.91 -8.86
N ARG A 491 22.27 4.52 -9.22
CA ARG A 491 23.62 4.02 -8.97
C ARG A 491 24.39 4.88 -7.99
#